data_d325a2c70272b935b1ee34934a4ce541
#
_entry.id   d325a2c70272b935b1ee34934a4ce541
#
_cell.length_a   1.000
_cell.length_b   1.000
_cell.length_c   1.000
_cell.angle_alpha   90.00
_cell.angle_beta   90.00
_cell.angle_gamma   90.00
#
_symmetry.space_group_name_H-M   'P 1'
#
loop_
_entity.id
_entity.type
_entity.pdbx_description
1 polymer ?
#
loop_
_entity_poly.entity_id
_entity_poly.type
_entity_poly.pdbx_seq_one_letter_code
_entity_poly.pdbx_strand_id
1 'polypeptide(L)'
;MFEKFHNAVLNGIQSPKKRNFILMGTLLGFILSVMMIAPTKMVLAKMLPGKNNDTFSIYTTLVEGSSIQQTKEVTDCVVGLVQKEKEVTDLEVFLGMGAPLDFAGLIKGSHFKNSENVAEIVLNLTKKHDRVEPSYFMVQRMRPSILKNCGSIYEGTDISFVEPPAGPPVLAAIVAEIYGNDAKGIRELSNRVADVFKTTSGLVDVEVMQDEIYDTFELKVLSTKIAKSEVNIKQLNDILYLSFEGMQIAVKNSDTISDQIPIYLSLSKESKKFSSKDINSIKAKLSSLKLMNKMGMMIPVTELVEVTAKKSNPMIMSKNLHQMTNVMAETDMVSQVYPLMDARNVILNTFTDKYEIEKIGLFNLRLTDKQTSKVYKLIWDGEMEVTLDTFVELGAAFIAALVLIFLLMVIYYKSYTLSGIILLGSFLSIIGVIVGHWIMDVFTADTFFLTATSLIGFIALIGISSRNSLLLIDFTKSLMDEKKMPKAEAIAYATATRAKPIFLTAAAIILASTLLAGDAVFGGLGVALIFGTIAAVVASLIVVPILMYKADLQRHFNLD
;
A
#
# COMPACT_ATOMS: atom_id res chain seq x y z
N MET A 1 11.66 -49.10 -14.85
CA MET A 1 11.61 -47.61 -14.86
C MET A 1 13.02 -47.01 -15.04
N PHE A 2 14.02 -47.47 -14.30
CA PHE A 2 15.43 -47.04 -14.42
C PHE A 2 15.95 -47.08 -15.86
N GLU A 3 15.93 -48.26 -16.53
CA GLU A 3 16.46 -48.44 -17.89
C GLU A 3 15.77 -47.52 -18.92
N LYS A 4 14.46 -47.36 -18.82
CA LYS A 4 13.73 -46.46 -19.73
C LYS A 4 14.18 -45.02 -19.57
N PHE A 5 14.36 -44.58 -18.33
CA PHE A 5 14.82 -43.19 -18.03
C PHE A 5 16.28 -43.01 -18.42
N HIS A 6 17.16 -43.95 -18.10
CA HIS A 6 18.56 -43.97 -18.52
C HIS A 6 18.70 -43.82 -20.04
N ASN A 7 17.99 -44.67 -20.81
CA ASN A 7 18.00 -44.63 -22.28
C ASN A 7 17.41 -43.32 -22.86
N ALA A 8 16.42 -42.76 -22.20
CA ALA A 8 15.85 -41.47 -22.61
C ALA A 8 16.86 -40.31 -22.42
N VAL A 9 17.55 -40.26 -21.28
CA VAL A 9 18.61 -39.30 -21.01
C VAL A 9 19.79 -39.48 -21.98
N LEU A 10 20.26 -40.72 -22.16
CA LEU A 10 21.35 -41.02 -23.06
C LEU A 10 21.06 -40.55 -24.50
N ASN A 11 19.87 -40.90 -25.01
CA ASN A 11 19.38 -40.43 -26.31
C ASN A 11 19.26 -38.89 -26.39
N GLY A 12 18.83 -38.27 -25.33
CA GLY A 12 18.70 -36.81 -25.22
C GLY A 12 20.05 -36.07 -25.31
N ILE A 13 21.07 -36.57 -24.61
CA ILE A 13 22.40 -35.96 -24.57
C ILE A 13 23.24 -36.26 -25.82
N GLN A 14 23.10 -37.46 -26.42
CA GLN A 14 23.86 -37.85 -27.59
C GLN A 14 23.36 -37.22 -28.88
N SER A 15 22.02 -37.03 -29.04
CA SER A 15 21.43 -36.46 -30.24
C SER A 15 21.61 -34.92 -30.30
N PRO A 16 22.36 -34.38 -31.26
CA PRO A 16 22.58 -32.94 -31.40
C PRO A 16 21.26 -32.16 -31.59
N LYS A 17 20.33 -32.72 -32.35
CA LYS A 17 19.02 -32.09 -32.63
C LYS A 17 18.20 -31.95 -31.35
N LYS A 18 18.05 -33.04 -30.58
CA LYS A 18 17.29 -33.05 -29.31
C LYS A 18 17.91 -32.15 -28.27
N ARG A 19 19.22 -32.20 -28.11
CA ARG A 19 20.00 -31.36 -27.20
C ARG A 19 19.82 -29.86 -27.46
N ASN A 20 19.96 -29.45 -28.73
CA ASN A 20 19.79 -28.06 -29.10
C ASN A 20 18.33 -27.61 -28.97
N PHE A 21 17.37 -28.50 -29.30
CA PHE A 21 15.95 -28.22 -29.11
C PHE A 21 15.59 -27.96 -27.62
N ILE A 22 16.10 -28.82 -26.70
CA ILE A 22 15.87 -28.66 -25.26
C ILE A 22 16.48 -27.35 -24.76
N LEU A 23 17.74 -27.05 -25.11
CA LEU A 23 18.39 -25.83 -24.68
C LEU A 23 17.71 -24.58 -25.23
N MET A 24 17.29 -24.61 -26.49
CA MET A 24 16.57 -23.49 -27.13
C MET A 24 15.17 -23.34 -26.50
N GLY A 25 14.46 -24.44 -26.26
CA GLY A 25 13.16 -24.42 -25.58
C GLY A 25 13.27 -23.88 -24.14
N THR A 26 14.32 -24.23 -23.42
CA THR A 26 14.56 -23.71 -22.06
C THR A 26 14.86 -22.21 -22.08
N LEU A 27 15.70 -21.76 -23.01
CA LEU A 27 16.01 -20.34 -23.17
C LEU A 27 14.76 -19.55 -23.57
N LEU A 28 13.98 -20.07 -24.51
CA LEU A 28 12.71 -19.47 -24.92
C LEU A 28 11.71 -19.40 -23.75
N GLY A 29 11.59 -20.50 -22.99
CA GLY A 29 10.73 -20.56 -21.79
C GLY A 29 11.15 -19.53 -20.74
N PHE A 30 12.45 -19.31 -20.55
CA PHE A 30 12.96 -18.28 -19.66
C PHE A 30 12.60 -16.86 -20.15
N ILE A 31 12.84 -16.58 -21.43
CA ILE A 31 12.49 -15.28 -22.01
C ILE A 31 10.98 -15.01 -21.89
N LEU A 32 10.14 -16.00 -22.22
CA LEU A 32 8.70 -15.89 -22.12
C LEU A 32 8.25 -15.69 -20.67
N SER A 33 8.84 -16.36 -19.71
CA SER A 33 8.49 -16.17 -18.30
C SER A 33 8.84 -14.75 -17.81
N VAL A 34 9.97 -14.20 -18.20
CA VAL A 34 10.33 -12.80 -17.89
C VAL A 34 9.37 -11.82 -18.56
N MET A 35 8.96 -12.09 -19.80
CA MET A 35 7.97 -11.26 -20.50
C MET A 35 6.59 -11.29 -19.82
N MET A 36 6.25 -12.29 -19.04
CA MET A 36 5.00 -12.31 -18.26
C MET A 36 4.98 -11.26 -17.14
N ILE A 37 6.13 -10.82 -16.64
CA ILE A 37 6.23 -9.71 -15.68
C ILE A 37 6.21 -8.37 -16.42
N ALA A 38 7.08 -8.22 -17.42
CA ALA A 38 7.19 -7.02 -18.24
C ALA A 38 7.60 -7.41 -19.68
N PRO A 39 6.89 -6.99 -20.73
CA PRO A 39 5.89 -5.92 -20.77
C PRO A 39 4.42 -6.38 -20.64
N THR A 40 4.13 -7.71 -20.63
CA THR A 40 2.73 -8.20 -20.77
C THR A 40 1.89 -8.02 -19.50
N LYS A 41 2.52 -7.80 -18.34
CA LYS A 41 1.85 -7.61 -17.05
C LYS A 41 0.89 -8.78 -16.69
N MET A 42 1.20 -10.01 -17.16
CA MET A 42 0.41 -11.21 -16.82
C MET A 42 0.65 -11.68 -15.39
N VAL A 43 1.80 -11.36 -14.82
CA VAL A 43 2.13 -11.58 -13.41
C VAL A 43 2.44 -10.23 -12.81
N LEU A 44 1.58 -9.79 -11.89
CA LEU A 44 1.69 -8.49 -11.25
C LEU A 44 2.49 -8.62 -9.95
N ALA A 45 3.29 -7.60 -9.64
CA ALA A 45 4.05 -7.54 -8.40
C ALA A 45 3.34 -6.64 -7.38
N LYS A 46 3.26 -7.08 -6.12
CA LYS A 46 2.78 -6.32 -4.97
C LYS A 46 3.59 -6.72 -3.74
N MET A 47 3.79 -5.83 -2.77
CA MET A 47 4.53 -6.18 -1.57
C MET A 47 3.87 -7.34 -0.82
N LEU A 48 2.62 -7.16 -0.43
CA LEU A 48 1.77 -8.14 0.22
C LEU A 48 0.38 -8.13 -0.43
N PRO A 49 -0.32 -9.27 -0.49
CA PRO A 49 -1.69 -9.32 -0.99
C PRO A 49 -2.65 -8.58 -0.05
N GLY A 50 -3.85 -8.28 -0.53
CA GLY A 50 -4.94 -7.76 0.30
C GLY A 50 -5.23 -8.70 1.48
N LYS A 51 -5.49 -8.12 2.64
CA LYS A 51 -5.83 -8.89 3.84
C LYS A 51 -7.34 -8.89 4.04
N ASN A 52 -7.92 -10.05 4.21
CA ASN A 52 -9.31 -10.19 4.63
C ASN A 52 -9.40 -9.86 6.13
N ASN A 53 -9.88 -8.66 6.45
CA ASN A 53 -9.97 -8.14 7.81
C ASN A 53 -11.37 -8.39 8.40
N ASP A 54 -11.45 -8.50 9.72
CA ASP A 54 -12.72 -8.61 10.45
C ASP A 54 -13.31 -7.25 10.81
N THR A 55 -12.56 -6.17 10.55
CA THR A 55 -12.97 -4.78 10.76
C THR A 55 -12.43 -3.88 9.65
N PHE A 56 -13.15 -2.81 9.32
CA PHE A 56 -12.65 -1.68 8.55
C PHE A 56 -13.43 -0.41 8.92
N SER A 57 -12.87 0.75 8.58
CA SER A 57 -13.50 2.05 8.85
C SER A 57 -13.98 2.73 7.56
N ILE A 58 -15.03 3.51 7.67
CA ILE A 58 -15.45 4.47 6.63
C ILE A 58 -15.31 5.87 7.23
N TYR A 59 -14.49 6.70 6.59
CA TYR A 59 -14.33 8.11 6.96
C TYR A 59 -15.27 8.96 6.13
N THR A 60 -15.93 9.90 6.79
CA THR A 60 -16.76 10.91 6.15
C THR A 60 -16.18 12.27 6.50
N THR A 61 -15.80 13.03 5.48
CA THR A 61 -15.25 14.38 5.63
C THR A 61 -16.05 15.34 4.76
N LEU A 62 -16.67 16.34 5.37
CA LEU A 62 -17.35 17.42 4.67
C LEU A 62 -16.41 18.62 4.52
N VAL A 63 -16.83 19.59 3.73
CA VAL A 63 -16.11 20.86 3.55
C VAL A 63 -15.92 21.54 4.91
N GLU A 64 -14.74 22.13 5.13
CA GLU A 64 -14.44 22.87 6.34
C GLU A 64 -15.48 23.95 6.65
N GLY A 65 -15.90 24.01 7.92
CA GLY A 65 -16.99 24.88 8.36
C GLY A 65 -18.38 24.26 8.27
N SER A 66 -18.50 23.01 7.80
CA SER A 66 -19.74 22.24 7.88
C SER A 66 -20.09 21.93 9.33
N SER A 67 -21.39 21.94 9.64
CA SER A 67 -21.86 21.66 11.01
C SER A 67 -21.91 20.15 11.29
N ILE A 68 -21.82 19.78 12.55
CA ILE A 68 -21.97 18.39 13.02
C ILE A 68 -23.30 17.76 12.57
N GLN A 69 -24.35 18.59 12.34
CA GLN A 69 -25.64 18.10 11.86
C GLN A 69 -25.58 17.66 10.40
N GLN A 70 -24.84 18.40 9.55
CA GLN A 70 -24.63 18.02 8.15
C GLN A 70 -23.81 16.75 8.06
N THR A 71 -22.74 16.67 8.85
CA THR A 71 -21.92 15.46 8.97
C THR A 71 -22.74 14.25 9.41
N LYS A 72 -23.64 14.46 10.41
CA LYS A 72 -24.56 13.41 10.86
C LYS A 72 -25.49 12.93 9.75
N GLU A 73 -26.05 13.82 8.94
CA GLU A 73 -26.95 13.45 7.84
C GLU A 73 -26.27 12.55 6.81
N VAL A 74 -25.03 12.86 6.43
CA VAL A 74 -24.23 12.01 5.53
C VAL A 74 -23.88 10.69 6.20
N THR A 75 -23.47 10.74 7.47
CA THR A 75 -23.11 9.54 8.25
C THR A 75 -24.30 8.60 8.41
N ASP A 76 -25.49 9.13 8.73
CA ASP A 76 -26.73 8.35 8.83
C ASP A 76 -27.10 7.67 7.50
N CYS A 77 -26.86 8.35 6.37
CA CYS A 77 -27.03 7.76 5.04
C CYS A 77 -26.09 6.55 4.86
N VAL A 78 -24.81 6.71 5.17
CA VAL A 78 -23.81 5.62 5.07
C VAL A 78 -24.21 4.45 5.97
N VAL A 79 -24.54 4.71 7.23
CA VAL A 79 -25.00 3.70 8.19
C VAL A 79 -26.22 2.96 7.65
N GLY A 80 -27.20 3.68 7.10
CA GLY A 80 -28.43 3.08 6.55
C GLY A 80 -28.21 2.16 5.35
N LEU A 81 -27.10 2.33 4.61
CA LEU A 81 -26.69 1.42 3.54
C LEU A 81 -25.92 0.21 4.11
N VAL A 82 -24.96 0.47 4.98
CA VAL A 82 -24.06 -0.55 5.52
C VAL A 82 -24.77 -1.54 6.43
N GLN A 83 -25.78 -1.10 7.22
CA GLN A 83 -26.59 -1.98 8.08
C GLN A 83 -27.37 -3.06 7.31
N LYS A 84 -27.55 -2.90 5.99
CA LYS A 84 -28.22 -3.91 5.16
C LYS A 84 -27.29 -5.04 4.75
N GLU A 85 -25.98 -4.90 4.97
CA GLU A 85 -24.99 -5.90 4.66
C GLU A 85 -25.05 -7.04 5.66
N LYS A 86 -25.15 -8.25 5.14
CA LYS A 86 -25.35 -9.48 5.93
C LYS A 86 -24.18 -9.80 6.87
N GLU A 87 -23.00 -9.40 6.46
CA GLU A 87 -21.74 -9.72 7.12
C GLU A 87 -21.35 -8.69 8.18
N VAL A 88 -22.08 -7.57 8.27
CA VAL A 88 -21.86 -6.55 9.29
C VAL A 88 -22.59 -6.96 10.58
N THR A 89 -21.83 -7.18 11.64
CA THR A 89 -22.36 -7.58 12.96
C THR A 89 -22.64 -6.36 13.82
N ASP A 90 -21.75 -5.40 13.84
CA ASP A 90 -21.80 -4.22 14.70
C ASP A 90 -21.28 -2.99 13.96
N LEU A 91 -21.78 -1.83 14.35
CA LEU A 91 -21.38 -0.52 13.87
C LEU A 91 -21.12 0.41 15.05
N GLU A 92 -19.98 1.10 14.99
CA GLU A 92 -19.63 2.16 15.92
C GLU A 92 -19.49 3.47 15.14
N VAL A 93 -20.16 4.53 15.60
CA VAL A 93 -20.18 5.82 14.90
C VAL A 93 -19.60 6.91 15.78
N PHE A 94 -18.56 7.56 15.30
CA PHE A 94 -17.89 8.67 15.96
C PHE A 94 -18.12 9.94 15.14
N LEU A 95 -18.89 10.87 15.69
CA LEU A 95 -19.23 12.15 15.04
C LEU A 95 -18.36 13.27 15.62
N GLY A 96 -17.77 14.09 14.75
CA GLY A 96 -16.91 15.18 15.16
C GLY A 96 -15.53 14.74 15.70
N MET A 97 -15.23 13.45 15.62
CA MET A 97 -13.95 12.89 16.08
C MET A 97 -13.66 11.58 15.36
N GLY A 98 -12.42 11.14 15.43
CA GLY A 98 -12.03 9.77 15.04
C GLY A 98 -12.40 8.74 16.11
N ALA A 99 -12.36 7.46 15.74
CA ALA A 99 -12.52 6.34 16.64
C ALA A 99 -11.45 6.33 17.75
N PRO A 100 -11.66 5.62 18.86
CA PRO A 100 -10.61 5.39 19.87
C PRO A 100 -9.34 4.86 19.21
N LEU A 101 -8.19 5.20 19.79
CA LEU A 101 -6.88 4.91 19.22
C LEU A 101 -6.71 3.43 18.91
N ASP A 102 -6.71 3.11 17.64
CA ASP A 102 -6.23 1.84 17.11
C ASP A 102 -4.97 2.06 16.27
N PHE A 103 -4.41 0.96 15.73
CA PHE A 103 -3.18 1.03 14.98
C PHE A 103 -3.34 1.77 13.63
N ALA A 104 -4.46 1.56 12.93
CA ALA A 104 -4.75 2.22 11.66
C ALA A 104 -5.02 3.72 11.87
N GLY A 105 -5.82 4.07 12.86
CA GLY A 105 -6.15 5.45 13.21
C GLY A 105 -4.95 6.27 13.67
N LEU A 106 -4.00 5.65 14.39
CA LEU A 106 -2.75 6.32 14.76
C LEU A 106 -1.94 6.72 13.54
N ILE A 107 -1.79 5.82 12.58
CA ILE A 107 -0.91 6.04 11.43
C ILE A 107 -1.57 6.92 10.39
N LYS A 108 -2.84 6.69 10.09
CA LYS A 108 -3.63 7.51 9.15
C LYS A 108 -4.05 8.85 9.75
N GLY A 109 -3.80 9.06 11.04
CA GLY A 109 -4.06 10.32 11.73
C GLY A 109 -5.53 10.58 12.03
N SER A 110 -6.44 9.61 11.86
CA SER A 110 -7.86 9.79 12.14
C SER A 110 -8.14 10.09 13.60
N HIS A 111 -7.35 9.53 14.50
CA HIS A 111 -7.44 9.80 15.93
C HIS A 111 -7.24 11.28 16.29
N PHE A 112 -6.49 12.03 15.48
CA PHE A 112 -6.25 13.46 15.69
C PHE A 112 -7.31 14.35 15.03
N LYS A 113 -8.22 13.78 14.22
CA LYS A 113 -9.35 14.51 13.63
C LYS A 113 -10.35 14.85 14.74
N ASN A 114 -10.56 16.14 14.97
CA ASN A 114 -11.50 16.65 15.97
C ASN A 114 -12.11 17.94 15.44
N SER A 115 -13.14 17.84 14.62
CA SER A 115 -13.89 18.95 14.07
C SER A 115 -15.29 18.52 13.64
N GLU A 116 -16.23 19.48 13.56
CA GLU A 116 -17.64 19.19 13.27
C GLU A 116 -17.88 18.53 11.89
N ASN A 117 -16.95 18.72 10.94
CA ASN A 117 -17.10 18.26 9.55
C ASN A 117 -16.58 16.82 9.33
N VAL A 118 -16.15 16.11 10.35
CA VAL A 118 -15.62 14.74 10.22
C VAL A 118 -16.43 13.71 11.00
N ALA A 119 -16.46 12.50 10.48
CA ALA A 119 -16.97 11.34 11.19
C ALA A 119 -16.20 10.07 10.80
N GLU A 120 -16.16 9.11 11.71
CA GLU A 120 -15.65 7.77 11.46
C GLU A 120 -16.72 6.74 11.81
N ILE A 121 -16.92 5.78 10.93
CA ILE A 121 -17.80 4.63 11.13
C ILE A 121 -16.91 3.39 11.13
N VAL A 122 -16.81 2.70 12.25
CA VAL A 122 -16.11 1.43 12.38
C VAL A 122 -17.10 0.30 12.16
N LEU A 123 -16.79 -0.59 11.23
CA LEU A 123 -17.58 -1.76 10.92
C LEU A 123 -16.91 -3.01 11.47
N ASN A 124 -17.63 -3.78 12.25
CA ASN A 124 -17.24 -5.10 12.65
C ASN A 124 -17.97 -6.13 11.78
N LEU A 125 -17.24 -7.09 11.26
CA LEU A 125 -17.75 -8.09 10.33
C LEU A 125 -17.80 -9.47 10.98
N THR A 126 -18.64 -10.36 10.43
CA THR A 126 -18.53 -11.80 10.68
C THR A 126 -17.09 -12.24 10.48
N LYS A 127 -16.58 -13.11 11.36
CA LYS A 127 -15.18 -13.56 11.31
C LYS A 127 -14.82 -14.10 9.92
N LYS A 128 -13.63 -13.80 9.45
CA LYS A 128 -13.14 -14.15 8.10
C LYS A 128 -13.28 -15.63 7.72
N HIS A 129 -13.27 -16.55 8.70
CA HIS A 129 -13.42 -17.98 8.46
C HIS A 129 -14.88 -18.43 8.28
N ASP A 130 -15.83 -17.62 8.76
CA ASP A 130 -17.27 -17.89 8.70
C ASP A 130 -17.95 -17.05 7.60
N ARG A 131 -17.20 -16.18 6.93
CA ARG A 131 -17.65 -15.25 5.90
C ARG A 131 -17.31 -15.75 4.49
N VAL A 132 -18.23 -15.62 3.57
CA VAL A 132 -18.05 -16.04 2.17
C VAL A 132 -17.31 -14.95 1.37
N GLU A 133 -17.71 -13.67 1.55
CA GLU A 133 -17.14 -12.54 0.81
C GLU A 133 -16.01 -11.90 1.62
N PRO A 134 -14.76 -11.80 1.10
CA PRO A 134 -13.67 -11.07 1.75
C PRO A 134 -13.98 -9.59 1.95
N SER A 135 -13.41 -8.96 3.01
CA SER A 135 -13.65 -7.55 3.35
C SER A 135 -13.37 -6.60 2.20
N TYR A 136 -12.30 -6.80 1.47
CA TYR A 136 -11.89 -5.96 0.36
C TYR A 136 -12.86 -6.03 -0.84
N PHE A 137 -13.52 -7.17 -1.10
CA PHE A 137 -14.59 -7.23 -2.10
C PHE A 137 -15.85 -6.53 -1.62
N MET A 138 -16.20 -6.64 -0.33
CA MET A 138 -17.28 -5.88 0.24
C MET A 138 -17.05 -4.37 0.06
N VAL A 139 -15.86 -3.88 0.38
CA VAL A 139 -15.47 -2.48 0.20
C VAL A 139 -15.62 -2.06 -1.27
N GLN A 140 -15.04 -2.83 -2.20
CA GLN A 140 -15.12 -2.55 -3.64
C GLN A 140 -16.55 -2.48 -4.14
N ARG A 141 -17.41 -3.40 -3.72
CA ARG A 141 -18.82 -3.46 -4.11
C ARG A 141 -19.67 -2.34 -3.52
N MET A 142 -19.43 -1.97 -2.26
CA MET A 142 -20.21 -0.95 -1.55
C MET A 142 -19.82 0.48 -1.96
N ARG A 143 -18.53 0.73 -2.23
CA ARG A 143 -17.99 2.06 -2.55
C ARG A 143 -18.81 2.85 -3.58
N PRO A 144 -19.10 2.34 -4.80
CA PRO A 144 -19.84 3.12 -5.80
C PRO A 144 -21.24 3.54 -5.33
N SER A 145 -21.92 2.65 -4.60
CA SER A 145 -23.27 2.92 -4.09
C SER A 145 -23.26 3.97 -2.99
N ILE A 146 -22.31 3.90 -2.06
CA ILE A 146 -22.19 4.86 -0.95
C ILE A 146 -21.77 6.22 -1.47
N LEU A 147 -20.77 6.30 -2.36
CA LEU A 147 -20.35 7.57 -2.96
C LEU A 147 -21.47 8.24 -3.74
N LYS A 148 -22.24 7.48 -4.52
CA LYS A 148 -23.35 8.01 -5.31
C LYS A 148 -24.49 8.52 -4.45
N ASN A 149 -24.90 7.78 -3.42
CA ASN A 149 -26.09 8.08 -2.64
C ASN A 149 -25.82 9.06 -1.50
N CYS A 150 -24.68 8.92 -0.83
CA CYS A 150 -24.36 9.69 0.37
C CYS A 150 -23.37 10.83 0.10
N GLY A 151 -22.39 10.63 -0.78
CA GLY A 151 -21.43 11.66 -1.16
C GLY A 151 -22.04 12.83 -1.94
N SER A 152 -23.21 12.64 -2.54
CA SER A 152 -23.93 13.69 -3.28
C SER A 152 -24.86 14.55 -2.41
N ILE A 153 -25.01 14.27 -1.11
CA ILE A 153 -25.91 15.03 -0.21
C ILE A 153 -25.42 16.47 -0.04
N TYR A 154 -24.13 16.64 0.14
CA TYR A 154 -23.47 17.95 0.20
C TYR A 154 -22.29 17.98 -0.76
N GLU A 155 -22.15 19.07 -1.50
CA GLU A 155 -21.04 19.30 -2.42
C GLU A 155 -19.72 19.33 -1.66
N GLY A 156 -18.69 18.65 -2.17
CA GLY A 156 -17.38 18.55 -1.53
C GLY A 156 -17.30 17.51 -0.40
N THR A 157 -18.33 16.68 -0.22
CA THR A 157 -18.25 15.53 0.70
C THR A 157 -17.27 14.50 0.16
N ASP A 158 -16.31 14.10 1.00
CA ASP A 158 -15.40 13.00 0.75
C ASP A 158 -15.75 11.81 1.66
N ILE A 159 -15.82 10.61 1.07
CA ILE A 159 -16.08 9.36 1.79
C ILE A 159 -15.02 8.35 1.38
N SER A 160 -14.16 7.98 2.32
CA SER A 160 -13.05 7.07 2.08
C SER A 160 -13.17 5.79 2.91
N PHE A 161 -12.67 4.68 2.35
CA PHE A 161 -12.69 3.37 2.98
C PHE A 161 -11.28 3.01 3.46
N VAL A 162 -11.17 2.68 4.72
CA VAL A 162 -9.89 2.42 5.36
C VAL A 162 -9.86 1.00 5.90
N GLU A 163 -9.12 0.14 5.22
CA GLU A 163 -8.83 -1.22 5.69
C GLU A 163 -7.49 -1.24 6.44
N PRO A 164 -7.40 -2.03 7.54
CA PRO A 164 -6.11 -2.24 8.21
C PRO A 164 -5.10 -2.87 7.25
N PRO A 165 -3.88 -2.33 7.13
CA PRO A 165 -2.88 -2.81 6.18
C PRO A 165 -2.44 -4.25 6.50
N ALA A 166 -2.08 -5.01 5.48
CA ALA A 166 -1.51 -6.36 5.64
C ALA A 166 -0.03 -6.32 6.06
N GLY A 167 0.63 -5.20 5.83
CA GLY A 167 2.07 -4.98 6.01
C GLY A 167 2.42 -3.91 7.04
N PRO A 168 3.61 -3.30 6.89
CA PRO A 168 4.01 -2.18 7.72
C PRO A 168 2.98 -1.05 7.65
N PRO A 169 2.81 -0.32 8.76
CA PRO A 169 1.87 0.79 8.81
C PRO A 169 2.36 1.94 7.93
N VAL A 170 1.54 2.33 6.98
CA VAL A 170 1.80 3.44 6.05
C VAL A 170 0.57 4.32 5.94
N LEU A 171 0.76 5.58 5.56
CA LEU A 171 -0.34 6.55 5.41
C LEU A 171 -1.36 6.10 4.36
N ALA A 172 -0.87 5.62 3.21
CA ALA A 172 -1.70 5.11 2.12
C ALA A 172 -0.88 4.19 1.21
N ALA A 173 -1.53 3.54 0.25
CA ALA A 173 -0.85 2.71 -0.75
C ALA A 173 0.15 3.53 -1.59
N ILE A 174 -0.25 4.74 -1.99
CA ILE A 174 0.60 5.70 -2.68
C ILE A 174 0.53 7.04 -1.95
N VAL A 175 1.68 7.59 -1.62
CA VAL A 175 1.83 8.93 -1.04
C VAL A 175 2.79 9.73 -1.91
N ALA A 176 2.37 10.92 -2.32
CA ALA A 176 3.23 11.92 -2.93
C ALA A 176 3.50 13.03 -1.93
N GLU A 177 4.68 13.04 -1.36
CA GLU A 177 5.16 14.10 -0.46
C GLU A 177 5.67 15.28 -1.29
N ILE A 178 5.06 16.44 -1.14
CA ILE A 178 5.42 17.64 -1.89
C ILE A 178 6.07 18.64 -0.96
N TYR A 179 7.36 18.80 -1.13
CA TYR A 179 8.21 19.69 -0.35
C TYR A 179 8.47 21.01 -1.07
N GLY A 180 8.55 22.10 -0.31
CA GLY A 180 8.92 23.42 -0.82
C GLY A 180 9.09 24.43 0.30
N ASN A 181 9.44 25.68 -0.06
CA ASN A 181 9.58 26.78 0.90
C ASN A 181 8.44 27.81 0.76
N ASP A 182 7.36 27.45 0.08
CA ASP A 182 6.22 28.32 -0.20
C ASP A 182 4.92 27.54 -0.03
N ALA A 183 4.20 27.78 1.05
CA ALA A 183 2.96 27.10 1.39
C ALA A 183 1.90 27.20 0.27
N LYS A 184 1.81 28.37 -0.42
CA LYS A 184 0.87 28.56 -1.52
C LYS A 184 1.22 27.68 -2.73
N GLY A 185 2.49 27.62 -3.09
CA GLY A 185 2.93 26.82 -4.22
C GLY A 185 2.87 25.31 -3.92
N ILE A 186 3.17 24.89 -2.68
CA ILE A 186 2.97 23.51 -2.23
C ILE A 186 1.50 23.13 -2.40
N ARG A 187 0.57 23.95 -1.91
CA ARG A 187 -0.88 23.72 -2.01
C ARG A 187 -1.34 23.59 -3.47
N GLU A 188 -0.90 24.51 -4.33
CA GLU A 188 -1.26 24.48 -5.75
C GLU A 188 -0.75 23.21 -6.44
N LEU A 189 0.51 22.86 -6.19
CA LEU A 189 1.11 21.65 -6.77
C LEU A 189 0.43 20.38 -6.23
N SER A 190 0.11 20.33 -4.93
CA SER A 190 -0.59 19.20 -4.31
C SER A 190 -1.98 18.98 -4.93
N ASN A 191 -2.73 20.05 -5.15
CA ASN A 191 -4.04 19.93 -5.79
C ASN A 191 -3.90 19.41 -7.24
N ARG A 192 -2.93 19.89 -8.01
CA ARG A 192 -2.66 19.37 -9.37
C ARG A 192 -2.27 17.89 -9.36
N VAL A 193 -1.48 17.44 -8.38
CA VAL A 193 -1.13 16.02 -8.23
C VAL A 193 -2.36 15.21 -7.84
N ALA A 194 -3.21 15.72 -6.94
CA ALA A 194 -4.46 15.06 -6.57
C ALA A 194 -5.40 14.90 -7.77
N ASP A 195 -5.49 15.90 -8.65
CA ASP A 195 -6.29 15.82 -9.88
C ASP A 195 -5.77 14.74 -10.82
N VAL A 196 -4.45 14.57 -10.92
CA VAL A 196 -3.85 13.44 -11.66
C VAL A 196 -4.23 12.10 -11.00
N PHE A 197 -4.16 12.00 -9.68
CA PHE A 197 -4.52 10.76 -8.97
C PHE A 197 -6.00 10.41 -9.18
N LYS A 198 -6.92 11.37 -9.09
CA LYS A 198 -8.36 11.18 -9.32
C LYS A 198 -8.69 10.66 -10.71
N THR A 199 -7.87 10.97 -11.71
CA THR A 199 -8.06 10.54 -13.09
C THR A 199 -7.26 9.28 -13.46
N THR A 200 -6.37 8.82 -12.58
CA THR A 200 -5.55 7.63 -12.82
C THR A 200 -6.34 6.36 -12.48
N SER A 201 -6.47 5.48 -13.44
CA SER A 201 -7.16 4.19 -13.24
C SER A 201 -6.48 3.35 -12.16
N GLY A 202 -7.28 2.77 -11.26
CA GLY A 202 -6.81 1.93 -10.17
C GLY A 202 -6.47 2.69 -8.88
N LEU A 203 -6.56 4.03 -8.88
CA LEU A 203 -6.49 4.84 -7.66
C LEU A 203 -7.89 5.23 -7.18
N VAL A 204 -8.07 5.18 -5.86
CA VAL A 204 -9.30 5.53 -5.16
C VAL A 204 -8.96 6.28 -3.87
N ASP A 205 -9.97 6.86 -3.22
CA ASP A 205 -9.82 7.54 -1.91
C ASP A 205 -8.66 8.56 -1.93
N VAL A 206 -8.68 9.45 -2.95
CA VAL A 206 -7.63 10.46 -3.12
C VAL A 206 -7.85 11.60 -2.15
N GLU A 207 -6.94 11.78 -1.22
CA GLU A 207 -6.98 12.83 -0.19
C GLU A 207 -5.72 13.69 -0.25
N VAL A 208 -5.87 15.00 -0.04
CA VAL A 208 -4.74 15.92 0.18
C VAL A 208 -4.72 16.28 1.66
N MET A 209 -3.61 16.04 2.33
CA MET A 209 -3.47 16.30 3.75
C MET A 209 -3.21 17.78 4.01
N GLN A 210 -4.24 18.59 3.81
CA GLN A 210 -4.22 20.04 4.03
C GLN A 210 -5.61 20.54 4.40
N ASP A 211 -5.67 21.54 5.29
CA ASP A 211 -6.93 22.21 5.58
C ASP A 211 -7.39 23.04 4.39
N GLU A 212 -8.68 23.12 4.17
CA GLU A 212 -9.26 24.05 3.19
C GLU A 212 -9.24 25.48 3.71
N ILE A 213 -9.16 26.44 2.78
CA ILE A 213 -9.24 27.84 3.11
C ILE A 213 -10.69 28.29 2.96
N TYR A 214 -11.34 28.57 4.08
CA TYR A 214 -12.74 29.00 4.11
C TYR A 214 -12.89 30.42 4.69
N ASP A 215 -14.07 31.05 4.47
CA ASP A 215 -14.38 32.36 5.01
C ASP A 215 -14.70 32.27 6.50
N THR A 216 -14.10 33.13 7.31
CA THR A 216 -14.29 33.20 8.75
C THR A 216 -14.48 34.65 9.20
N PHE A 217 -15.13 34.84 10.34
CA PHE A 217 -15.23 36.14 10.98
C PHE A 217 -14.33 36.19 12.23
N GLU A 218 -13.43 37.14 12.25
CA GLU A 218 -12.61 37.42 13.42
C GLU A 218 -13.32 38.45 14.30
N LEU A 219 -13.51 38.11 15.58
CA LEU A 219 -14.05 39.01 16.60
C LEU A 219 -12.89 39.57 17.41
N LYS A 220 -12.44 40.77 17.05
CA LYS A 220 -11.35 41.46 17.74
C LYS A 220 -11.89 42.23 18.92
N VAL A 221 -11.39 41.92 20.11
CA VAL A 221 -11.79 42.58 21.36
C VAL A 221 -11.22 43.99 21.41
N LEU A 222 -12.08 45.02 21.64
CA LEU A 222 -11.70 46.41 21.76
C LEU A 222 -11.39 46.76 23.21
N SER A 223 -10.15 46.51 23.65
CA SER A 223 -9.70 46.65 25.05
C SER A 223 -9.99 48.04 25.65
N THR A 224 -9.84 49.11 24.86
CA THR A 224 -10.14 50.49 25.30
C THR A 224 -11.63 50.69 25.59
N LYS A 225 -12.50 50.10 24.77
CA LYS A 225 -13.98 50.20 24.97
C LYS A 225 -14.41 49.35 26.16
N ILE A 226 -13.81 48.16 26.35
CA ILE A 226 -14.07 47.30 27.51
C ILE A 226 -13.71 48.03 28.81
N ALA A 227 -12.52 48.66 28.87
CA ALA A 227 -12.09 49.39 30.03
C ALA A 227 -13.03 50.57 30.36
N LYS A 228 -13.49 51.33 29.34
CA LYS A 228 -14.41 52.43 29.51
C LYS A 228 -15.83 51.98 29.90
N SER A 229 -16.27 50.81 29.45
CA SER A 229 -17.60 50.27 29.73
C SER A 229 -17.68 49.53 31.07
N GLU A 230 -16.55 49.33 31.74
CA GLU A 230 -16.41 48.58 33.00
C GLU A 230 -16.96 47.15 32.90
N VAL A 231 -16.83 46.54 31.73
CA VAL A 231 -17.20 45.12 31.47
C VAL A 231 -15.98 44.24 31.69
N ASN A 232 -16.18 43.04 32.18
CA ASN A 232 -15.11 42.07 32.35
C ASN A 232 -14.89 41.31 31.04
N ILE A 233 -13.64 41.20 30.56
CA ILE A 233 -13.26 40.43 29.37
C ILE A 233 -13.69 38.98 29.50
N LYS A 234 -13.60 38.38 30.68
CA LYS A 234 -14.06 37.00 30.92
C LYS A 234 -15.54 36.86 30.62
N GLN A 235 -16.37 37.79 31.09
CA GLN A 235 -17.81 37.75 30.80
C GLN A 235 -18.11 37.88 29.30
N LEU A 236 -17.32 38.70 28.58
CA LEU A 236 -17.44 38.80 27.13
C LEU A 236 -17.09 37.48 26.44
N ASN A 237 -16.00 36.84 26.81
CA ASN A 237 -15.61 35.53 26.28
C ASN A 237 -16.64 34.45 26.61
N ASP A 238 -17.10 34.43 27.87
CA ASP A 238 -18.10 33.42 28.31
C ASP A 238 -19.43 33.55 27.54
N ILE A 239 -19.92 34.78 27.27
CA ILE A 239 -21.18 34.97 26.51
C ILE A 239 -20.99 34.62 25.02
N LEU A 240 -19.85 34.94 24.43
CA LEU A 240 -19.54 34.56 23.04
C LEU A 240 -19.44 33.05 22.93
N TYR A 241 -18.69 32.41 23.81
CA TYR A 241 -18.53 30.95 23.83
C TYR A 241 -19.88 30.25 24.02
N LEU A 242 -20.65 30.67 25.02
CA LEU A 242 -21.99 30.15 25.30
C LEU A 242 -22.93 30.30 24.11
N SER A 243 -22.83 31.43 23.38
CA SER A 243 -23.72 31.75 22.27
C SER A 243 -23.43 30.95 21.01
N PHE A 244 -22.18 30.75 20.67
CA PHE A 244 -21.78 30.10 19.42
C PHE A 244 -21.43 28.62 19.59
N GLU A 245 -20.62 28.28 20.56
CA GLU A 245 -20.21 26.91 20.87
C GLU A 245 -21.23 26.20 21.76
N GLY A 246 -21.59 26.84 22.84
CA GLY A 246 -22.29 26.26 23.96
C GLY A 246 -21.32 25.81 25.05
N MET A 247 -21.79 25.68 26.26
CA MET A 247 -20.96 25.18 27.35
C MET A 247 -21.74 24.23 28.28
N GLN A 248 -21.02 23.29 28.85
CA GLN A 248 -21.54 22.44 29.89
C GLN A 248 -21.69 23.26 31.17
N ILE A 249 -22.92 23.42 31.64
CA ILE A 249 -23.24 24.20 32.85
C ILE A 249 -23.45 23.35 34.09
N ALA A 250 -23.81 22.08 33.91
CA ALA A 250 -24.05 21.14 34.98
C ALA A 250 -23.95 19.69 34.47
N VAL A 251 -24.05 18.75 35.40
CA VAL A 251 -24.17 17.31 35.10
C VAL A 251 -25.35 16.75 35.85
N LYS A 252 -25.99 15.75 35.27
CA LYS A 252 -27.03 14.94 35.90
C LYS A 252 -26.53 13.52 36.11
N ASN A 253 -26.60 13.00 37.32
CA ASN A 253 -26.38 11.58 37.59
C ASN A 253 -27.64 10.80 37.20
N SER A 254 -27.48 9.58 36.74
CA SER A 254 -28.55 8.67 36.39
C SER A 254 -28.26 7.29 37.02
N ASP A 255 -29.29 6.64 37.52
CA ASP A 255 -29.15 5.30 38.08
C ASP A 255 -29.04 4.19 37.02
N THR A 256 -29.27 4.55 35.74
CA THR A 256 -29.29 3.61 34.59
C THR A 256 -28.09 3.73 33.66
N ILE A 257 -27.27 4.78 33.81
CA ILE A 257 -26.12 5.06 32.96
C ILE A 257 -24.90 5.24 33.84
N SER A 258 -23.79 4.58 33.51
CA SER A 258 -22.53 4.65 34.26
C SER A 258 -21.88 6.04 34.24
N ASP A 259 -22.08 6.79 33.15
CA ASP A 259 -21.48 8.10 32.94
C ASP A 259 -22.43 9.23 33.32
N GLN A 260 -21.85 10.34 33.77
CA GLN A 260 -22.61 11.56 34.06
C GLN A 260 -23.18 12.15 32.76
N ILE A 261 -24.46 12.51 32.79
CA ILE A 261 -25.11 13.17 31.66
C ILE A 261 -24.79 14.67 31.70
N PRO A 262 -24.05 15.23 30.74
CA PRO A 262 -23.77 16.65 30.70
C PRO A 262 -25.03 17.46 30.32
N ILE A 263 -25.25 18.58 31.02
CA ILE A 263 -26.27 19.56 30.65
C ILE A 263 -25.59 20.69 29.90
N TYR A 264 -25.84 20.77 28.60
CA TYR A 264 -25.28 21.77 27.70
C TYR A 264 -26.25 22.91 27.47
N LEU A 265 -25.76 24.14 27.60
CA LEU A 265 -26.50 25.37 27.28
C LEU A 265 -25.88 26.01 26.04
N SER A 266 -26.69 26.28 25.02
CA SER A 266 -26.27 27.02 23.82
C SER A 266 -27.48 27.73 23.19
N LEU A 267 -27.25 28.67 22.27
CA LEU A 267 -28.30 29.25 21.46
C LEU A 267 -28.94 28.21 20.53
N SER A 268 -30.20 28.41 20.15
CA SER A 268 -30.86 27.54 19.16
C SER A 268 -30.15 27.61 17.81
N LYS A 269 -30.33 26.55 17.00
CA LYS A 269 -29.70 26.46 15.66
C LYS A 269 -30.07 27.65 14.78
N GLU A 270 -31.36 28.09 14.83
CA GLU A 270 -31.85 29.22 14.06
C GLU A 270 -31.20 30.54 14.51
N SER A 271 -30.95 30.67 15.82
CA SER A 271 -30.30 31.85 16.38
C SER A 271 -28.81 31.92 16.04
N LYS A 272 -28.14 30.76 15.77
CA LYS A 272 -26.75 30.69 15.35
C LYS A 272 -26.55 30.92 13.85
N LYS A 273 -27.58 30.80 12.99
CA LYS A 273 -27.46 31.00 11.55
C LYS A 273 -27.20 32.45 11.19
N PHE A 274 -26.18 32.69 10.37
CA PHE A 274 -25.88 33.95 9.72
C PHE A 274 -25.24 33.70 8.35
N SER A 275 -25.30 34.70 7.45
CA SER A 275 -24.68 34.56 6.13
C SER A 275 -23.15 34.72 6.24
N SER A 276 -22.41 33.77 5.71
CA SER A 276 -20.94 33.82 5.63
C SER A 276 -20.42 34.96 4.74
N LYS A 277 -21.27 35.50 3.86
CA LYS A 277 -20.93 36.59 2.91
C LYS A 277 -21.35 37.96 3.39
N ASP A 278 -22.13 38.06 4.48
CA ASP A 278 -22.67 39.33 4.98
C ASP A 278 -22.25 39.58 6.44
N ILE A 279 -21.26 40.46 6.61
CA ILE A 279 -20.78 40.90 7.93
C ILE A 279 -21.89 41.54 8.78
N ASN A 280 -22.94 42.13 8.16
CA ASN A 280 -24.01 42.73 8.92
C ASN A 280 -24.92 41.67 9.56
N SER A 281 -25.02 40.48 8.98
CA SER A 281 -25.77 39.38 9.57
C SER A 281 -25.19 38.94 10.92
N ILE A 282 -23.88 38.83 11.05
CA ILE A 282 -23.23 38.50 12.33
C ILE A 282 -23.30 39.68 13.31
N LYS A 283 -23.14 40.94 12.82
CA LYS A 283 -23.29 42.12 13.68
C LYS A 283 -24.71 42.22 14.26
N ALA A 284 -25.73 41.92 13.48
CA ALA A 284 -27.11 41.89 13.96
C ALA A 284 -27.31 40.84 15.08
N LYS A 285 -26.72 39.65 14.94
CA LYS A 285 -26.74 38.65 15.99
C LYS A 285 -26.00 39.09 17.27
N LEU A 286 -24.82 39.65 17.12
CA LEU A 286 -24.03 40.16 18.25
C LEU A 286 -24.73 41.35 18.95
N SER A 287 -25.53 42.15 18.25
CA SER A 287 -26.25 43.26 18.87
C SER A 287 -27.37 42.81 19.83
N SER A 288 -27.87 41.60 19.64
CA SER A 288 -28.85 40.99 20.55
C SER A 288 -28.25 40.52 21.87
N LEU A 289 -26.94 40.23 21.87
CA LEU A 289 -26.20 39.84 23.05
C LEU A 289 -25.77 41.06 23.83
N LYS A 290 -26.08 41.13 25.14
CA LYS A 290 -25.75 42.26 26.01
C LYS A 290 -25.11 41.77 27.28
N LEU A 291 -24.14 42.56 27.75
CA LEU A 291 -23.46 42.33 29.02
C LEU A 291 -23.79 43.43 30.01
N MET A 292 -24.06 43.11 31.24
CA MET A 292 -24.29 44.05 32.31
C MET A 292 -22.91 44.52 32.86
N ASN A 293 -22.70 45.82 32.87
CA ASN A 293 -21.50 46.40 33.47
C ASN A 293 -21.66 46.56 35.00
N LYS A 294 -20.60 47.03 35.68
CA LYS A 294 -20.63 47.21 37.14
C LYS A 294 -21.68 48.21 37.61
N MET A 295 -22.13 49.15 36.74
CA MET A 295 -23.16 50.14 37.04
C MET A 295 -24.58 49.65 36.72
N GLY A 296 -24.77 48.41 36.32
CA GLY A 296 -26.08 47.83 35.98
C GLY A 296 -26.60 48.14 34.57
N MET A 297 -25.78 48.79 33.71
CA MET A 297 -26.16 49.10 32.33
C MET A 297 -25.91 47.92 31.40
N MET A 298 -26.80 47.68 30.46
CA MET A 298 -26.69 46.64 29.44
C MET A 298 -25.91 47.14 28.22
N ILE A 299 -24.71 46.66 28.02
CA ILE A 299 -23.80 47.05 26.92
C ILE A 299 -23.93 45.98 25.81
N PRO A 300 -24.30 46.32 24.56
CA PRO A 300 -24.28 45.39 23.45
C PRO A 300 -22.88 44.89 23.13
N VAL A 301 -22.76 43.60 22.78
CA VAL A 301 -21.46 42.99 22.42
C VAL A 301 -20.82 43.67 21.21
N THR A 302 -21.63 44.19 20.28
CA THR A 302 -21.16 44.94 19.10
C THR A 302 -20.36 46.20 19.44
N GLU A 303 -20.57 46.80 20.62
CA GLU A 303 -19.77 47.93 21.07
C GLU A 303 -18.38 47.50 21.59
N LEU A 304 -18.22 46.26 22.00
CA LEU A 304 -17.04 45.74 22.65
C LEU A 304 -16.11 44.99 21.72
N VAL A 305 -16.63 44.61 20.51
CA VAL A 305 -15.85 43.83 19.52
C VAL A 305 -15.92 44.51 18.15
N GLU A 306 -14.84 44.36 17.41
CA GLU A 306 -14.79 44.65 15.96
C GLU A 306 -14.91 43.35 15.18
N VAL A 307 -15.80 43.30 14.20
CA VAL A 307 -16.00 42.14 13.33
C VAL A 307 -15.31 42.40 12.02
N THR A 308 -14.38 41.52 11.65
CA THR A 308 -13.69 41.57 10.34
C THR A 308 -13.84 40.23 9.63
N ALA A 309 -14.13 40.31 8.31
CA ALA A 309 -14.11 39.12 7.47
C ALA A 309 -12.64 38.74 7.16
N LYS A 310 -12.30 37.47 7.29
CA LYS A 310 -10.95 36.97 7.10
C LYS A 310 -11.02 35.57 6.47
N LYS A 311 -9.96 35.18 5.81
CA LYS A 311 -9.77 33.76 5.43
C LYS A 311 -9.17 32.99 6.61
N SER A 312 -9.56 31.71 6.75
CA SER A 312 -8.97 30.82 7.72
C SER A 312 -7.45 30.68 7.48
N ASN A 313 -6.70 30.43 8.53
CA ASN A 313 -5.27 30.12 8.44
C ASN A 313 -5.13 28.60 8.39
N PRO A 314 -4.80 27.99 7.24
CA PRO A 314 -4.63 26.56 7.14
C PRO A 314 -3.40 26.10 7.93
N MET A 315 -3.44 24.87 8.41
CA MET A 315 -2.32 24.20 9.05
C MET A 315 -1.13 24.10 8.09
N ILE A 316 0.07 24.33 8.59
CA ILE A 316 1.33 24.14 7.85
C ILE A 316 1.99 22.88 8.36
N MET A 317 2.09 21.88 7.51
CA MET A 317 2.78 20.63 7.81
C MET A 317 4.27 20.74 7.52
N SER A 318 5.07 20.02 8.29
CA SER A 318 6.51 19.89 8.05
C SER A 318 7.01 18.50 8.42
N LYS A 319 7.98 18.00 7.65
CA LYS A 319 8.73 16.76 7.91
C LYS A 319 10.21 17.07 7.78
N ASN A 320 11.02 16.68 8.77
CA ASN A 320 12.46 16.93 8.77
C ASN A 320 12.83 18.42 8.57
N LEU A 321 12.11 19.33 9.22
CA LEU A 321 12.29 20.79 9.15
C LEU A 321 11.97 21.42 7.79
N HIS A 322 11.38 20.70 6.87
CA HIS A 322 10.92 21.23 5.58
C HIS A 322 9.40 21.25 5.52
N GLN A 323 8.85 22.34 5.01
CA GLN A 323 7.40 22.42 4.76
C GLN A 323 7.02 21.41 3.67
N MET A 324 5.90 20.73 3.88
CA MET A 324 5.41 19.72 2.95
C MET A 324 3.90 19.53 3.04
N THR A 325 3.35 18.82 2.09
CA THR A 325 1.97 18.31 2.10
C THR A 325 1.96 16.93 1.45
N ASN A 326 1.12 16.03 1.95
CA ASN A 326 0.91 14.72 1.38
C ASN A 326 -0.31 14.70 0.46
N VAL A 327 -0.15 14.11 -0.72
CA VAL A 327 -1.25 13.67 -1.56
C VAL A 327 -1.27 12.15 -1.49
N MET A 328 -2.37 11.61 -1.03
CA MET A 328 -2.54 10.19 -0.71
C MET A 328 -3.58 9.56 -1.63
N ALA A 329 -3.40 8.28 -1.94
CA ALA A 329 -4.39 7.48 -2.63
C ALA A 329 -4.29 6.01 -2.23
N GLU A 330 -5.44 5.35 -2.16
CA GLU A 330 -5.50 3.89 -2.05
C GLU A 330 -5.60 3.24 -3.42
N THR A 331 -5.39 1.92 -3.49
CA THR A 331 -5.52 1.15 -4.73
C THR A 331 -6.75 0.27 -4.71
N ASP A 332 -7.51 0.29 -5.81
CA ASP A 332 -8.71 -0.53 -5.97
C ASP A 332 -8.34 -1.95 -6.44
N MET A 333 -7.94 -2.81 -5.49
CA MET A 333 -7.57 -4.22 -5.72
C MET A 333 -6.42 -4.46 -6.71
N VAL A 334 -5.70 -3.40 -7.11
CA VAL A 334 -4.55 -3.49 -8.01
C VAL A 334 -3.23 -3.30 -7.26
N SER A 335 -2.13 -3.64 -7.91
CA SER A 335 -0.80 -3.29 -7.41
C SER A 335 -0.57 -1.79 -7.47
N GLN A 336 -0.01 -1.19 -6.44
CA GLN A 336 0.33 0.24 -6.37
C GLN A 336 1.39 0.67 -7.41
N VAL A 337 2.18 -0.27 -7.93
CA VAL A 337 3.29 0.01 -8.85
C VAL A 337 2.80 0.62 -10.17
N TYR A 338 1.75 0.05 -10.76
CA TYR A 338 1.32 0.46 -12.11
C TYR A 338 0.58 1.79 -12.11
N PRO A 339 -0.42 2.05 -11.22
CA PRO A 339 -1.05 3.37 -11.12
C PRO A 339 -0.07 4.49 -10.80
N LEU A 340 0.94 4.23 -9.93
CA LEU A 340 1.97 5.21 -9.65
C LEU A 340 2.79 5.54 -10.92
N MET A 341 3.19 4.53 -11.69
CA MET A 341 3.94 4.74 -12.93
C MET A 341 3.12 5.53 -13.94
N ASP A 342 1.82 5.24 -14.05
CA ASP A 342 0.92 5.95 -14.95
C ASP A 342 0.69 7.40 -14.49
N ALA A 343 0.42 7.64 -13.20
CA ALA A 343 0.31 8.98 -12.62
C ALA A 343 1.60 9.79 -12.80
N ARG A 344 2.76 9.17 -12.54
CA ARG A 344 4.07 9.80 -12.75
C ARG A 344 4.30 10.19 -14.22
N ASN A 345 3.91 9.33 -15.17
CA ASN A 345 4.03 9.65 -16.61
C ASN A 345 3.11 10.81 -17.00
N VAL A 346 1.89 10.88 -16.45
CA VAL A 346 1.00 12.03 -16.65
C VAL A 346 1.64 13.30 -16.09
N ILE A 347 2.19 13.28 -14.87
CA ILE A 347 2.88 14.42 -14.27
C ILE A 347 4.05 14.89 -15.16
N LEU A 348 4.91 13.96 -15.61
CA LEU A 348 6.05 14.27 -16.47
C LEU A 348 5.64 14.92 -17.80
N ASN A 349 4.47 14.58 -18.34
CA ASN A 349 4.02 15.07 -19.64
C ASN A 349 3.20 16.37 -19.51
N THR A 350 2.39 16.51 -18.47
CA THR A 350 1.41 17.61 -18.36
C THR A 350 1.91 18.79 -17.54
N PHE A 351 2.82 18.59 -16.56
CA PHE A 351 3.28 19.68 -15.69
C PHE A 351 4.42 20.50 -16.32
N THR A 352 4.90 20.10 -17.48
CA THR A 352 5.90 20.85 -18.25
C THR A 352 5.40 22.21 -18.75
N ASP A 353 4.09 22.47 -18.68
CA ASP A 353 3.50 23.78 -18.94
C ASP A 353 4.03 24.85 -17.98
N LYS A 354 4.11 24.52 -16.69
CA LYS A 354 4.47 25.44 -15.62
C LYS A 354 5.84 25.14 -15.00
N TYR A 355 6.27 23.90 -14.97
CA TYR A 355 7.48 23.46 -14.28
C TYR A 355 8.53 22.93 -15.24
N GLU A 356 9.80 23.18 -14.92
CA GLU A 356 10.93 22.41 -15.41
C GLU A 356 11.10 21.19 -14.49
N ILE A 357 11.10 19.97 -15.07
CA ILE A 357 11.06 18.72 -14.31
C ILE A 357 12.36 17.96 -14.46
N GLU A 358 13.05 17.73 -13.35
CA GLU A 358 14.24 16.90 -13.22
C GLU A 358 13.93 15.62 -12.46
N LYS A 359 14.44 14.48 -12.94
CA LYS A 359 14.29 13.18 -12.25
C LYS A 359 15.34 13.05 -11.14
N ILE A 360 14.93 12.67 -9.94
CA ILE A 360 15.81 12.41 -8.80
C ILE A 360 15.73 10.92 -8.47
N GLY A 361 16.85 10.20 -8.48
CA GLY A 361 16.86 8.75 -8.25
C GLY A 361 16.02 8.00 -9.28
N LEU A 362 15.35 6.91 -8.84
CA LEU A 362 14.55 6.06 -9.71
C LEU A 362 13.19 6.67 -10.05
N PHE A 363 12.51 7.29 -9.08
CA PHE A 363 11.11 7.67 -9.22
C PHE A 363 10.81 9.13 -8.86
N ASN A 364 11.56 9.76 -7.95
CA ASN A 364 11.31 11.09 -7.41
C ASN A 364 11.52 12.18 -8.48
N LEU A 365 10.91 13.34 -8.25
CA LEU A 365 10.93 14.47 -9.17
C LEU A 365 11.32 15.76 -8.45
N ARG A 366 12.08 16.61 -9.13
CA ARG A 366 12.29 18.02 -8.78
C ARG A 366 11.55 18.86 -9.81
N LEU A 367 10.71 19.77 -9.32
CA LEU A 367 9.91 20.66 -10.16
C LEU A 367 10.33 22.09 -9.84
N THR A 368 10.86 22.80 -10.84
CA THR A 368 11.21 24.21 -10.72
C THR A 368 10.18 25.04 -11.48
N ASP A 369 9.47 25.91 -10.77
CA ASP A 369 8.49 26.82 -11.39
C ASP A 369 9.20 27.79 -12.33
N LYS A 370 8.78 27.82 -13.60
CA LYS A 370 9.43 28.60 -14.66
C LYS A 370 9.28 30.12 -14.47
N GLN A 371 8.25 30.55 -13.78
CA GLN A 371 7.98 31.99 -13.58
C GLN A 371 8.63 32.51 -12.28
N THR A 372 8.54 31.73 -11.22
CA THR A 372 8.99 32.16 -9.89
C THR A 372 10.36 31.62 -9.49
N SER A 373 10.91 30.68 -10.28
CA SER A 373 12.16 29.95 -9.98
C SER A 373 12.13 29.19 -8.63
N LYS A 374 10.95 28.99 -8.05
CA LYS A 374 10.78 28.22 -6.81
C LYS A 374 10.92 26.73 -7.11
N VAL A 375 11.60 26.04 -6.20
CA VAL A 375 11.88 24.60 -6.33
C VAL A 375 10.99 23.81 -5.39
N TYR A 376 10.36 22.78 -5.95
CA TYR A 376 9.58 21.78 -5.22
C TYR A 376 10.17 20.40 -5.45
N LYS A 377 10.06 19.54 -4.43
CA LYS A 377 10.42 18.12 -4.58
C LYS A 377 9.17 17.29 -4.39
N LEU A 378 8.94 16.36 -5.29
CA LEU A 378 7.92 15.32 -5.17
C LEU A 378 8.64 14.01 -4.88
N ILE A 379 8.42 13.49 -3.68
CA ILE A 379 9.01 12.24 -3.18
C ILE A 379 7.88 11.25 -3.01
N TRP A 380 8.07 10.05 -3.52
CA TRP A 380 7.11 8.97 -3.37
C TRP A 380 7.36 8.23 -2.06
N ASP A 381 6.29 8.04 -1.30
CA ASP A 381 6.25 7.39 0.02
C ASP A 381 5.05 6.41 0.07
N GLY A 382 4.73 5.90 1.23
CA GLY A 382 3.64 4.95 1.44
C GLY A 382 4.05 3.50 1.20
N GLU A 383 3.07 2.62 0.90
CA GLU A 383 3.36 1.22 0.63
C GLU A 383 4.30 1.05 -0.58
N MET A 384 4.26 2.01 -1.51
CA MET A 384 5.10 1.96 -2.70
C MET A 384 6.59 2.11 -2.39
N GLU A 385 7.00 3.02 -1.50
CA GLU A 385 8.40 3.15 -1.08
C GLU A 385 8.89 1.85 -0.45
N VAL A 386 8.13 1.33 0.53
CA VAL A 386 8.47 0.08 1.22
C VAL A 386 8.53 -1.10 0.24
N THR A 387 7.64 -1.12 -0.77
CA THR A 387 7.65 -2.13 -1.83
C THR A 387 8.94 -2.06 -2.64
N LEU A 388 9.32 -0.88 -3.11
CA LEU A 388 10.54 -0.68 -3.92
C LEU A 388 11.79 -1.08 -3.15
N ASP A 389 11.92 -0.63 -1.91
CA ASP A 389 13.07 -0.93 -1.07
C ASP A 389 13.16 -2.43 -0.81
N THR A 390 12.05 -3.07 -0.48
CA THR A 390 12.00 -4.53 -0.25
C THR A 390 12.41 -5.30 -1.51
N PHE A 391 11.90 -4.94 -2.68
CA PHE A 391 12.26 -5.62 -3.93
C PHE A 391 13.72 -5.39 -4.33
N VAL A 392 14.26 -4.19 -4.11
CA VAL A 392 15.68 -3.88 -4.35
C VAL A 392 16.57 -4.65 -3.39
N GLU A 393 16.27 -4.66 -2.09
CA GLU A 393 17.06 -5.34 -1.08
C GLU A 393 17.03 -6.87 -1.25
N LEU A 394 15.83 -7.46 -1.44
CA LEU A 394 15.71 -8.90 -1.70
C LEU A 394 16.32 -9.29 -3.04
N GLY A 395 16.20 -8.43 -4.06
CA GLY A 395 16.87 -8.63 -5.35
C GLY A 395 18.41 -8.61 -5.21
N ALA A 396 18.94 -7.67 -4.45
CA ALA A 396 20.37 -7.60 -4.14
C ALA A 396 20.84 -8.82 -3.32
N ALA A 397 20.05 -9.24 -2.33
CA ALA A 397 20.33 -10.45 -1.54
C ALA A 397 20.32 -11.71 -2.42
N PHE A 398 19.40 -11.81 -3.37
CA PHE A 398 19.35 -12.90 -4.35
C PHE A 398 20.62 -12.95 -5.21
N ILE A 399 21.05 -11.81 -5.75
CA ILE A 399 22.29 -11.71 -6.53
C ILE A 399 23.51 -12.06 -5.66
N ALA A 400 23.58 -11.54 -4.44
CA ALA A 400 24.66 -11.86 -3.50
C ALA A 400 24.71 -13.36 -3.19
N ALA A 401 23.56 -13.99 -2.96
CA ALA A 401 23.49 -15.44 -2.74
C ALA A 401 23.99 -16.23 -3.96
N LEU A 402 23.60 -15.83 -5.18
CA LEU A 402 24.13 -16.45 -6.41
C LEU A 402 25.65 -16.34 -6.52
N VAL A 403 26.20 -15.15 -6.24
CA VAL A 403 27.67 -14.93 -6.28
C VAL A 403 28.39 -15.76 -5.24
N LEU A 404 27.90 -15.77 -4.00
CA LEU A 404 28.51 -16.55 -2.90
C LEU A 404 28.46 -18.04 -3.18
N ILE A 405 27.35 -18.58 -3.65
CA ILE A 405 27.24 -20.00 -4.03
C ILE A 405 28.15 -20.29 -5.22
N PHE A 406 28.23 -19.42 -6.21
CA PHE A 406 29.14 -19.56 -7.33
C PHE A 406 30.61 -19.66 -6.87
N LEU A 407 31.05 -18.72 -6.02
CA LEU A 407 32.40 -18.71 -5.46
C LEU A 407 32.69 -19.98 -4.64
N LEU A 408 31.75 -20.40 -3.79
CA LEU A 408 31.88 -21.64 -3.01
C LEU A 408 32.07 -22.85 -3.94
N MET A 409 31.25 -22.94 -5.02
CA MET A 409 31.37 -24.04 -5.97
C MET A 409 32.67 -23.98 -6.78
N VAL A 410 33.16 -22.77 -7.12
CA VAL A 410 34.46 -22.60 -7.81
C VAL A 410 35.61 -23.10 -6.90
N ILE A 411 35.58 -22.76 -5.62
CA ILE A 411 36.57 -23.24 -4.65
C ILE A 411 36.56 -24.78 -4.53
N TYR A 412 35.34 -25.36 -4.46
CA TYR A 412 35.15 -26.79 -4.31
C TYR A 412 35.56 -27.58 -5.57
N TYR A 413 35.06 -27.17 -6.75
CA TYR A 413 35.35 -27.90 -7.99
C TYR A 413 36.62 -27.45 -8.71
N LYS A 414 37.22 -26.34 -8.32
CA LYS A 414 38.32 -25.67 -9.03
C LYS A 414 38.00 -25.43 -10.52
N SER A 415 36.73 -25.23 -10.85
CA SER A 415 36.24 -25.11 -12.21
C SER A 415 35.09 -24.10 -12.30
N TYR A 416 35.28 -23.03 -13.07
CA TYR A 416 34.22 -22.03 -13.38
C TYR A 416 33.10 -22.66 -14.19
N THR A 417 33.39 -23.60 -15.08
CA THR A 417 32.40 -24.23 -15.96
C THR A 417 31.40 -25.09 -15.17
N LEU A 418 31.89 -25.94 -14.27
CA LEU A 418 31.01 -26.78 -13.46
C LEU A 418 30.18 -25.94 -12.49
N SER A 419 30.77 -24.94 -11.87
CA SER A 419 30.06 -24.00 -10.98
C SER A 419 28.98 -23.24 -11.74
N GLY A 420 29.27 -22.81 -12.97
CA GLY A 420 28.30 -22.14 -13.85
C GLY A 420 27.13 -23.05 -14.25
N ILE A 421 27.37 -24.34 -14.49
CA ILE A 421 26.30 -25.32 -14.80
C ILE A 421 25.37 -25.50 -13.62
N ILE A 422 25.91 -25.61 -12.40
CA ILE A 422 25.12 -25.73 -11.17
C ILE A 422 24.24 -24.49 -10.99
N LEU A 423 24.84 -23.32 -11.13
CA LEU A 423 24.14 -22.06 -10.93
C LEU A 423 23.05 -21.82 -11.99
N LEU A 424 23.34 -22.16 -13.27
CA LEU A 424 22.36 -22.03 -14.34
C LEU A 424 21.15 -22.95 -14.10
N GLY A 425 21.36 -24.17 -13.61
CA GLY A 425 20.29 -25.07 -13.20
C GLY A 425 19.39 -24.48 -12.12
N SER A 426 19.99 -23.76 -11.16
CA SER A 426 19.26 -23.07 -10.10
C SER A 426 18.50 -21.85 -10.61
N PHE A 427 19.13 -21.08 -11.49
CA PHE A 427 18.51 -19.89 -12.09
C PHE A 427 17.27 -20.23 -12.91
N LEU A 428 17.24 -21.36 -13.58
CA LEU A 428 16.09 -21.81 -14.38
C LEU A 428 14.84 -22.14 -13.53
N SER A 429 14.98 -22.31 -12.21
CA SER A 429 13.80 -22.49 -11.34
C SER A 429 12.88 -21.26 -11.31
N ILE A 430 13.39 -20.08 -11.67
CA ILE A 430 12.63 -18.83 -11.82
C ILE A 430 11.46 -19.01 -12.79
N ILE A 431 11.65 -19.77 -13.89
CA ILE A 431 10.58 -20.06 -14.84
C ILE A 431 9.37 -20.66 -14.11
N GLY A 432 9.61 -21.64 -13.26
CA GLY A 432 8.55 -22.30 -12.50
C GLY A 432 7.83 -21.34 -11.56
N VAL A 433 8.55 -20.47 -10.89
CA VAL A 433 7.93 -19.51 -9.96
C VAL A 433 7.01 -18.55 -10.70
N ILE A 434 7.47 -17.94 -11.80
CA ILE A 434 6.67 -16.98 -12.57
C ILE A 434 5.43 -17.67 -13.17
N VAL A 435 5.63 -18.81 -13.82
CA VAL A 435 4.52 -19.59 -14.40
C VAL A 435 3.56 -20.08 -13.31
N GLY A 436 4.08 -20.46 -12.13
CA GLY A 436 3.27 -20.85 -10.99
C GLY A 436 2.36 -19.74 -10.48
N HIS A 437 2.86 -18.51 -10.38
CA HIS A 437 2.03 -17.37 -10.01
C HIS A 437 0.95 -17.08 -11.04
N TRP A 438 1.28 -17.15 -12.33
CA TRP A 438 0.28 -17.02 -13.39
C TRP A 438 -0.79 -18.13 -13.34
N ILE A 439 -0.39 -19.38 -13.10
CA ILE A 439 -1.35 -20.49 -12.95
C ILE A 439 -2.28 -20.21 -11.76
N MET A 440 -1.73 -19.79 -10.62
CA MET A 440 -2.56 -19.46 -9.45
C MET A 440 -3.51 -18.31 -9.74
N ASP A 441 -3.07 -17.27 -10.42
CA ASP A 441 -3.90 -16.12 -10.82
C ASP A 441 -5.11 -16.55 -11.68
N VAL A 442 -4.92 -17.53 -12.56
CA VAL A 442 -6.02 -18.10 -13.39
C VAL A 442 -7.03 -18.91 -12.56
N PHE A 443 -6.58 -19.55 -11.48
CA PHE A 443 -7.42 -20.43 -10.66
C PHE A 443 -8.00 -19.76 -9.41
N THR A 444 -7.51 -18.59 -9.02
CA THR A 444 -8.04 -17.82 -7.89
C THR A 444 -9.02 -16.76 -8.39
N ALA A 445 -10.00 -16.40 -7.55
CA ALA A 445 -10.92 -15.31 -7.85
C ALA A 445 -10.23 -13.94 -7.77
N ASP A 446 -9.16 -13.86 -6.96
CA ASP A 446 -8.37 -12.66 -6.74
C ASP A 446 -7.08 -12.71 -7.53
N THR A 447 -6.53 -11.54 -7.87
CA THR A 447 -5.21 -11.45 -8.51
C THR A 447 -4.13 -12.03 -7.59
N PHE A 448 -3.43 -13.05 -8.10
CA PHE A 448 -2.35 -13.71 -7.36
C PHE A 448 -1.01 -13.03 -7.65
N PHE A 449 -0.64 -12.10 -6.77
CA PHE A 449 0.56 -11.27 -6.94
C PHE A 449 1.87 -12.03 -6.69
N LEU A 450 2.91 -11.65 -7.44
CA LEU A 450 4.31 -11.94 -7.07
C LEU A 450 4.68 -11.03 -5.89
N THR A 451 4.80 -11.61 -4.71
CA THR A 451 4.98 -10.86 -3.46
C THR A 451 6.44 -10.83 -2.99
N ALA A 452 6.74 -10.00 -1.99
CA ALA A 452 8.04 -10.02 -1.31
C ALA A 452 8.37 -11.42 -0.74
N THR A 453 7.37 -12.14 -0.22
CA THR A 453 7.54 -13.51 0.27
C THR A 453 7.87 -14.49 -0.86
N SER A 454 7.37 -14.26 -2.08
CA SER A 454 7.77 -15.02 -3.27
C SER A 454 9.27 -14.88 -3.57
N LEU A 455 9.85 -13.68 -3.40
CA LEU A 455 11.28 -13.44 -3.60
C LEU A 455 12.14 -14.20 -2.56
N ILE A 456 11.66 -14.33 -1.32
CA ILE A 456 12.30 -15.20 -0.32
C ILE A 456 12.32 -16.65 -0.83
N GLY A 457 11.23 -17.09 -1.47
CA GLY A 457 11.16 -18.38 -2.14
C GLY A 457 12.23 -18.57 -3.23
N PHE A 458 12.51 -17.54 -4.03
CA PHE A 458 13.60 -17.57 -5.02
C PHE A 458 14.95 -17.84 -4.38
N ILE A 459 15.27 -17.17 -3.25
CA ILE A 459 16.53 -17.36 -2.54
C ILE A 459 16.65 -18.79 -2.02
N ALA A 460 15.58 -19.31 -1.41
CA ALA A 460 15.54 -20.69 -0.91
C ALA A 460 15.72 -21.73 -2.03
N LEU A 461 15.11 -21.50 -3.21
CA LEU A 461 15.20 -22.39 -4.37
C LEU A 461 16.63 -22.52 -4.91
N ILE A 462 17.47 -21.48 -4.82
CA ILE A 462 18.87 -21.56 -5.24
C ILE A 462 19.57 -22.68 -4.46
N GLY A 463 19.39 -22.73 -3.14
CA GLY A 463 19.99 -23.75 -2.29
C GLY A 463 19.48 -25.16 -2.60
N ILE A 464 18.19 -25.31 -2.84
CA ILE A 464 17.55 -26.60 -3.17
C ILE A 464 18.03 -27.14 -4.52
N SER A 465 18.03 -26.27 -5.54
CA SER A 465 18.40 -26.64 -6.91
C SER A 465 19.89 -26.90 -7.05
N SER A 466 20.75 -26.05 -6.44
CA SER A 466 22.22 -26.25 -6.48
C SER A 466 22.63 -27.56 -5.82
N ARG A 467 21.98 -27.96 -4.71
CA ARG A 467 22.23 -29.26 -4.08
C ARG A 467 21.94 -30.44 -5.03
N ASN A 468 20.80 -30.37 -5.76
CA ASN A 468 20.44 -31.43 -6.71
C ASN A 468 21.48 -31.58 -7.84
N SER A 469 21.89 -30.44 -8.40
CA SER A 469 22.90 -30.39 -9.47
C SER A 469 24.30 -30.85 -8.99
N LEU A 470 24.67 -30.43 -7.77
CA LEU A 470 25.94 -30.83 -7.12
C LEU A 470 26.02 -32.34 -6.97
N LEU A 471 25.00 -32.97 -6.37
CA LEU A 471 24.95 -34.42 -6.17
C LEU A 471 25.02 -35.20 -7.48
N LEU A 472 24.46 -34.66 -8.56
CA LEU A 472 24.51 -35.26 -9.88
C LEU A 472 25.93 -35.21 -10.46
N ILE A 473 26.59 -34.05 -10.35
CA ILE A 473 27.95 -33.84 -10.85
C ILE A 473 28.95 -34.71 -10.10
N ASP A 474 28.88 -34.74 -8.76
CA ASP A 474 29.78 -35.55 -7.93
C ASP A 474 29.63 -37.03 -8.24
N PHE A 475 28.39 -37.51 -8.37
CA PHE A 475 28.17 -38.91 -8.71
C PHE A 475 28.67 -39.26 -10.12
N THR A 476 28.49 -38.33 -11.09
CA THR A 476 29.07 -38.49 -12.42
C THR A 476 30.59 -38.58 -12.37
N LYS A 477 31.25 -37.73 -11.55
CA LYS A 477 32.70 -37.74 -11.34
C LYS A 477 33.17 -39.09 -10.80
N SER A 478 32.54 -39.61 -9.74
CA SER A 478 32.87 -40.92 -9.15
C SER A 478 32.75 -42.06 -10.19
N LEU A 479 31.69 -42.05 -11.04
CA LEU A 479 31.52 -43.05 -12.09
C LEU A 479 32.60 -42.97 -13.18
N MET A 480 33.03 -41.77 -13.54
CA MET A 480 34.11 -41.59 -14.53
C MET A 480 35.48 -41.96 -13.98
N ASP A 481 35.75 -41.60 -12.71
CA ASP A 481 37.04 -41.81 -12.07
C ASP A 481 37.23 -43.26 -11.59
N GLU A 482 36.34 -43.78 -10.75
CA GLU A 482 36.47 -45.07 -10.11
C GLU A 482 36.06 -46.22 -11.05
N LYS A 483 34.98 -46.06 -11.83
CA LYS A 483 34.45 -47.09 -12.71
C LYS A 483 34.93 -46.95 -14.16
N LYS A 484 35.68 -45.90 -14.50
CA LYS A 484 36.17 -45.59 -15.84
C LYS A 484 35.06 -45.63 -16.92
N MET A 485 33.83 -45.20 -16.54
CA MET A 485 32.68 -45.18 -17.47
C MET A 485 32.86 -44.09 -18.52
N PRO A 486 32.42 -44.33 -19.79
CA PRO A 486 32.40 -43.28 -20.79
C PRO A 486 31.52 -42.12 -20.36
N LYS A 487 31.90 -40.88 -20.68
CA LYS A 487 31.24 -39.64 -20.27
C LYS A 487 29.71 -39.67 -20.44
N ALA A 488 29.21 -40.03 -21.63
CA ALA A 488 27.79 -40.07 -21.91
C ALA A 488 27.05 -41.07 -21.02
N GLU A 489 27.61 -42.24 -20.83
CA GLU A 489 27.11 -43.32 -20.01
C GLU A 489 27.10 -42.95 -18.53
N ALA A 490 28.20 -42.38 -18.03
CA ALA A 490 28.32 -41.91 -16.65
C ALA A 490 27.25 -40.84 -16.32
N ILE A 491 27.05 -39.86 -17.19
CA ILE A 491 26.03 -38.83 -17.01
C ILE A 491 24.61 -39.43 -17.00
N ALA A 492 24.30 -40.31 -17.97
CA ALA A 492 22.96 -40.92 -18.07
C ALA A 492 22.68 -41.83 -16.86
N TYR A 493 23.67 -42.64 -16.43
CA TYR A 493 23.57 -43.52 -15.27
C TYR A 493 23.41 -42.71 -13.96
N ALA A 494 24.21 -41.66 -13.78
CA ALA A 494 24.11 -40.78 -12.62
C ALA A 494 22.72 -40.12 -12.53
N THR A 495 22.25 -39.63 -13.67
CA THR A 495 20.94 -38.98 -13.73
C THR A 495 19.79 -39.96 -13.40
N ALA A 496 19.83 -41.16 -13.96
CA ALA A 496 18.80 -42.18 -13.71
C ALA A 496 18.82 -42.67 -12.25
N THR A 497 20.00 -42.84 -11.65
CA THR A 497 20.17 -43.28 -10.24
C THR A 497 19.67 -42.18 -9.27
N ARG A 498 19.98 -40.91 -9.56
CA ARG A 498 19.63 -39.78 -8.70
C ARG A 498 18.19 -39.29 -8.91
N ALA A 499 17.52 -39.65 -9.99
CA ALA A 499 16.16 -39.23 -10.27
C ALA A 499 15.17 -39.55 -9.14
N LYS A 500 15.20 -40.80 -8.61
CA LYS A 500 14.29 -41.20 -7.53
C LYS A 500 14.48 -40.40 -6.23
N PRO A 501 15.70 -40.21 -5.69
CA PRO A 501 15.95 -39.34 -4.54
C PRO A 501 15.51 -37.87 -4.79
N ILE A 502 15.81 -37.33 -5.97
CA ILE A 502 15.43 -35.94 -6.34
C ILE A 502 13.91 -35.79 -6.36
N PHE A 503 13.16 -36.72 -6.97
CA PHE A 503 11.70 -36.70 -6.95
C PHE A 503 11.13 -36.82 -5.54
N LEU A 504 11.70 -37.67 -4.69
CA LEU A 504 11.20 -37.85 -3.33
C LEU A 504 11.37 -36.59 -2.48
N THR A 505 12.56 -35.96 -2.57
CA THR A 505 12.82 -34.69 -1.86
C THR A 505 11.96 -33.55 -2.40
N ALA A 506 11.76 -33.49 -3.71
CA ALA A 506 10.87 -32.51 -4.32
C ALA A 506 9.41 -32.70 -3.87
N ALA A 507 8.91 -33.93 -3.85
CA ALA A 507 7.57 -34.24 -3.37
C ALA A 507 7.39 -33.82 -1.90
N ALA A 508 8.38 -34.07 -1.04
CA ALA A 508 8.34 -33.62 0.36
C ALA A 508 8.25 -32.09 0.48
N ILE A 509 9.04 -31.35 -0.30
CA ILE A 509 9.01 -29.87 -0.31
C ILE A 509 7.65 -29.38 -0.83
N ILE A 510 7.15 -29.94 -1.93
CA ILE A 510 5.86 -29.56 -2.51
C ILE A 510 4.74 -29.78 -1.50
N LEU A 511 4.67 -30.96 -0.86
CA LEU A 511 3.66 -31.27 0.15
C LEU A 511 3.73 -30.34 1.36
N ALA A 512 4.94 -30.05 1.87
CA ALA A 512 5.11 -29.11 2.97
C ALA A 512 4.69 -27.67 2.58
N SER A 513 4.95 -27.26 1.33
CA SER A 513 4.65 -25.91 0.85
C SER A 513 3.18 -25.71 0.51
N THR A 514 2.37 -26.77 0.34
CA THR A 514 0.91 -26.65 0.11
C THR A 514 0.19 -26.00 1.29
N LEU A 515 0.68 -26.20 2.51
CA LEU A 515 0.14 -25.55 3.70
C LEU A 515 0.36 -24.04 3.67
N LEU A 516 1.50 -23.60 3.11
CA LEU A 516 1.82 -22.17 2.98
C LEU A 516 1.04 -21.52 1.82
N ALA A 517 0.75 -22.25 0.76
CA ALA A 517 0.10 -21.71 -0.42
C ALA A 517 -1.31 -21.16 -0.17
N GLY A 518 -1.98 -21.63 0.89
CA GLY A 518 -3.29 -21.12 1.35
C GLY A 518 -3.21 -19.96 2.34
N ASP A 519 -2.02 -19.55 2.78
CA ASP A 519 -1.86 -18.45 3.72
C ASP A 519 -1.89 -17.10 3.00
N ALA A 520 -2.60 -16.13 3.58
CA ALA A 520 -2.77 -14.81 2.98
C ALA A 520 -1.44 -14.05 2.77
N VAL A 521 -0.44 -14.23 3.67
CA VAL A 521 0.85 -13.54 3.63
C VAL A 521 1.92 -14.40 2.96
N PHE A 522 1.98 -15.69 3.32
CA PHE A 522 3.00 -16.62 2.85
C PHE A 522 2.60 -17.42 1.61
N GLY A 523 1.42 -17.19 1.04
CA GLY A 523 0.95 -17.89 -0.16
C GLY A 523 1.92 -17.77 -1.33
N GLY A 524 2.48 -16.59 -1.56
CA GLY A 524 3.49 -16.36 -2.58
C GLY A 524 4.77 -17.20 -2.38
N LEU A 525 5.24 -17.36 -1.14
CA LEU A 525 6.34 -18.25 -0.79
C LEU A 525 6.00 -19.71 -1.08
N GLY A 526 4.81 -20.16 -0.66
CA GLY A 526 4.33 -21.52 -0.90
C GLY A 526 4.30 -21.86 -2.39
N VAL A 527 3.70 -20.99 -3.19
CA VAL A 527 3.61 -21.15 -4.66
C VAL A 527 4.99 -21.12 -5.32
N ALA A 528 5.88 -20.20 -4.89
CA ALA A 528 7.26 -20.15 -5.37
C ALA A 528 7.99 -21.47 -5.11
N LEU A 529 7.88 -22.04 -3.91
CA LEU A 529 8.51 -23.30 -3.56
C LEU A 529 7.91 -24.49 -4.33
N ILE A 530 6.60 -24.56 -4.52
CA ILE A 530 5.94 -25.65 -5.26
C ILE A 530 6.40 -25.65 -6.72
N PHE A 531 6.11 -24.60 -7.46
CA PHE A 531 6.35 -24.55 -8.90
C PHE A 531 7.84 -24.36 -9.23
N GLY A 532 8.57 -23.61 -8.38
CA GLY A 532 10.01 -23.48 -8.52
C GLY A 532 10.75 -24.80 -8.30
N THR A 533 10.32 -25.64 -7.34
CA THR A 533 10.89 -26.97 -7.13
C THR A 533 10.60 -27.90 -8.32
N ILE A 534 9.39 -27.86 -8.90
CA ILE A 534 9.06 -28.62 -10.12
C ILE A 534 10.02 -28.24 -11.27
N ALA A 535 10.20 -26.93 -11.50
CA ALA A 535 11.12 -26.45 -12.54
C ALA A 535 12.58 -26.81 -12.23
N ALA A 536 13.01 -26.74 -10.97
CA ALA A 536 14.36 -27.14 -10.52
C ALA A 536 14.63 -28.63 -10.78
N VAL A 537 13.65 -29.52 -10.55
CA VAL A 537 13.75 -30.94 -10.87
C VAL A 537 13.92 -31.15 -12.38
N VAL A 538 13.10 -30.48 -13.18
CA VAL A 538 13.20 -30.55 -14.65
C VAL A 538 14.57 -30.03 -15.12
N ALA A 539 15.03 -28.91 -14.62
CA ALA A 539 16.35 -28.37 -14.93
C ALA A 539 17.48 -29.32 -14.54
N SER A 540 17.45 -29.88 -13.32
CA SER A 540 18.49 -30.80 -12.82
C SER A 540 18.53 -32.13 -13.58
N LEU A 541 17.38 -32.69 -13.98
CA LEU A 541 17.33 -34.00 -14.65
C LEU A 541 17.42 -33.94 -16.17
N ILE A 542 17.18 -32.78 -16.79
CA ILE A 542 17.17 -32.64 -18.25
C ILE A 542 18.25 -31.66 -18.73
N VAL A 543 18.28 -30.44 -18.18
CA VAL A 543 19.17 -29.37 -18.68
C VAL A 543 20.61 -29.56 -18.20
N VAL A 544 20.79 -29.82 -16.89
CA VAL A 544 22.11 -30.02 -16.30
C VAL A 544 22.91 -31.18 -16.95
N PRO A 545 22.34 -32.37 -17.20
CA PRO A 545 23.02 -33.45 -17.94
C PRO A 545 23.47 -33.04 -19.36
N ILE A 546 22.66 -32.27 -20.06
CA ILE A 546 23.00 -31.76 -21.40
C ILE A 546 24.17 -30.78 -21.34
N LEU A 547 24.19 -29.89 -20.35
CA LEU A 547 25.27 -28.92 -20.17
C LEU A 547 26.56 -29.62 -19.74
N MET A 548 26.48 -30.61 -18.85
CA MET A 548 27.62 -31.45 -18.47
C MET A 548 28.22 -32.22 -19.67
N TYR A 549 27.36 -32.73 -20.56
CA TYR A 549 27.83 -33.40 -21.75
C TYR A 549 28.56 -32.45 -22.74
N LYS A 550 28.12 -31.19 -22.82
CA LYS A 550 28.80 -30.16 -23.63
C LYS A 550 30.14 -29.67 -23.02
N ALA A 551 30.27 -29.71 -21.69
CA ALA A 551 31.50 -29.33 -21.00
C ALA A 551 32.60 -30.40 -21.17
N ASP A 552 33.86 -30.02 -21.12
CA ASP A 552 34.97 -30.95 -21.10
C ASP A 552 35.21 -31.49 -19.68
N LEU A 553 34.45 -32.54 -19.32
CA LEU A 553 34.46 -33.09 -17.97
C LEU A 553 35.83 -33.74 -17.60
N GLN A 554 36.54 -34.33 -18.60
CA GLN A 554 37.87 -34.92 -18.32
C GLN A 554 38.83 -33.88 -17.78
N ARG A 555 38.92 -32.75 -18.46
CA ARG A 555 39.71 -31.59 -18.02
C ARG A 555 39.23 -31.00 -16.70
N HIS A 556 37.92 -30.84 -16.51
CA HIS A 556 37.35 -30.19 -15.32
C HIS A 556 37.40 -31.08 -14.06
N PHE A 557 37.43 -32.40 -14.22
CA PHE A 557 37.54 -33.34 -13.10
C PHE A 557 38.99 -33.70 -12.80
N ASN A 558 39.98 -33.23 -13.59
CA ASN A 558 41.41 -33.62 -13.53
C ASN A 558 41.57 -35.15 -13.57
N LEU A 559 40.85 -35.80 -14.50
CA LEU A 559 40.97 -37.24 -14.74
C LEU A 559 42.07 -37.43 -15.79
N ASP A 560 43.18 -38.10 -15.37
CA ASP A 560 44.28 -38.49 -16.25
C ASP A 560 43.91 -39.65 -17.18
#